data_c241be71940baeabe3fa2973408203bd
#
_entry.id   c241be71940baeabe3fa2973408203bd
#
_cell.length_a   1.000
_cell.length_b   1.000
_cell.length_c   1.000
_cell.angle_alpha   90.00
_cell.angle_beta   90.00
_cell.angle_gamma   90.00
#
_symmetry.space_group_name_H-M   'P 1'
#
loop_
_entity.id
_entity.type
_entity.pdbx_description
1 polymer ?
#
loop_
_entity_poly.entity_id
_entity_poly.type
_entity_poly.pdbx_seq_one_letter_code
_entity_poly.pdbx_strand_id
1 'polypeptide(L)'
;MSARLMHLLQKHLPAQTRIPFALKWWDGRSDRFGEGEPVFQIAIRDHRGWVALSRLDELAICEAYVAGFLDITGDMLQLMALRDALTDRHPLHRLWRRLSPLIVGQLRTDSRAVRQHYDVENDFHLIFMDPSRIYSHALFAHDDEPLETAQRRKLDFALEACRLVPGQQVLDGGGGWGGFTEHAGVRGIRVTSLTISRESLRFLTDLIGRLHLPCRAIHENVLTHRSAEPYDAIVVLGVMEHLPNYRAALRQFHRLLKPGGRVYIDASAARTKYERSAFISRYIYPGNHSFFCLHDFLAALAETPLELQAVHNDRHSYYLTCKAWVENLERARGEVIRRWGERLYRTFRLYLWGSVHAFLSDRLQAYRLVLELPLTAREEGSP
;
A
#
# COMPACT_ATOMS: atom_id res chain seq x y z
N MET A 1 -17.81 -1.27 36.28
CA MET A 1 -17.34 -1.61 34.89
C MET A 1 -16.19 -0.72 34.44
N SER A 2 -16.25 0.61 34.68
CA SER A 2 -15.19 1.55 34.30
C SER A 2 -13.85 1.29 35.02
N ALA A 3 -13.85 1.01 36.32
CA ALA A 3 -12.64 0.80 37.12
C ALA A 3 -11.74 -0.35 36.61
N ARG A 4 -12.32 -1.41 36.05
CA ARG A 4 -11.57 -2.54 35.48
C ARG A 4 -10.91 -2.20 34.15
N LEU A 5 -11.56 -1.41 33.29
CA LEU A 5 -10.95 -0.90 32.07
C LEU A 5 -9.89 0.14 32.37
N MET A 6 -10.15 1.04 33.32
CA MET A 6 -9.20 2.00 33.82
C MET A 6 -7.91 1.30 34.26
N HIS A 7 -8.05 0.27 35.10
CA HIS A 7 -6.92 -0.52 35.56
C HIS A 7 -6.19 -1.25 34.42
N LEU A 8 -6.93 -1.82 33.45
CA LEU A 8 -6.35 -2.50 32.29
C LEU A 8 -5.62 -1.52 31.35
N LEU A 9 -6.22 -0.37 31.05
CA LEU A 9 -5.58 0.65 30.23
C LEU A 9 -4.35 1.25 30.94
N GLN A 10 -4.43 1.57 32.21
CA GLN A 10 -3.29 2.05 33.02
C GLN A 10 -2.16 1.03 33.11
N LYS A 11 -2.47 -0.26 33.18
CA LYS A 11 -1.48 -1.35 33.24
C LYS A 11 -0.81 -1.62 31.89
N HIS A 12 -1.50 -1.39 30.77
CA HIS A 12 -1.03 -1.76 29.42
C HIS A 12 -0.62 -0.56 28.56
N LEU A 13 -1.08 0.66 28.91
CA LEU A 13 -0.52 1.87 28.32
C LEU A 13 0.84 2.12 28.99
N PRO A 14 1.94 2.23 28.23
CA PRO A 14 3.22 2.60 28.81
C PRO A 14 3.09 3.90 29.58
N ALA A 15 3.75 4.01 30.74
CA ALA A 15 3.74 5.23 31.57
C ALA A 15 4.23 6.48 30.80
N GLN A 16 4.85 6.28 29.66
CA GLN A 16 5.33 7.32 28.74
C GLN A 16 4.24 7.81 27.73
N THR A 17 3.11 7.10 27.59
CA THR A 17 2.02 7.54 26.70
C THR A 17 1.15 8.57 27.44
N ARG A 18 1.66 9.79 27.56
CA ARG A 18 0.98 10.95 28.18
C ARG A 18 -0.08 11.59 27.26
N ILE A 19 -0.61 10.85 26.28
CA ILE A 19 -1.59 11.38 25.35
C ILE A 19 -2.93 11.49 26.06
N PRO A 20 -3.45 12.71 26.31
CA PRO A 20 -4.75 12.86 26.96
C PRO A 20 -5.88 12.49 26.00
N PHE A 21 -6.82 11.65 26.48
CA PHE A 21 -8.00 11.28 25.71
C PHE A 21 -9.23 11.06 26.59
N ALA A 22 -10.41 11.01 26.01
CA ALA A 22 -11.67 10.77 26.69
C ALA A 22 -12.34 9.50 26.17
N LEU A 23 -12.97 8.75 27.09
CA LEU A 23 -13.94 7.71 26.80
C LEU A 23 -15.35 8.23 27.11
N LYS A 24 -16.22 8.30 26.10
CA LYS A 24 -17.63 8.64 26.28
C LYS A 24 -18.49 7.37 26.25
N TRP A 25 -19.26 7.16 27.28
CA TRP A 25 -20.15 6.02 27.43
C TRP A 25 -21.52 6.28 26.81
N TRP A 26 -22.25 5.21 26.46
CA TRP A 26 -23.59 5.30 25.90
C TRP A 26 -24.63 5.87 26.90
N ASP A 27 -24.33 5.90 28.20
CA ASP A 27 -25.16 6.52 29.24
C ASP A 27 -24.85 7.99 29.52
N GLY A 28 -23.98 8.58 28.71
CA GLY A 28 -23.55 9.98 28.79
C GLY A 28 -22.38 10.27 29.69
N ARG A 29 -21.92 9.31 30.49
CA ARG A 29 -20.68 9.46 31.31
C ARG A 29 -19.45 9.65 30.43
N SER A 30 -18.45 10.32 30.95
CA SER A 30 -17.15 10.51 30.29
C SER A 30 -16.05 10.30 31.30
N ASP A 31 -15.09 9.45 30.95
CA ASP A 31 -13.85 9.24 31.71
C ASP A 31 -12.70 9.89 30.93
N ARG A 32 -11.82 10.62 31.63
CA ARG A 32 -10.62 11.25 31.05
C ARG A 32 -9.37 10.49 31.45
N PHE A 33 -8.40 10.41 30.51
CA PHE A 33 -7.11 9.76 30.69
C PHE A 33 -6.00 10.72 30.33
N GLY A 34 -4.86 10.63 31.02
CA GLY A 34 -3.73 11.55 30.82
C GLY A 34 -3.95 12.92 31.47
N GLU A 35 -2.95 13.76 31.37
CA GLU A 35 -2.97 15.14 31.88
C GLU A 35 -3.26 16.13 30.74
N GLY A 36 -4.18 17.08 30.96
CA GLY A 36 -4.55 18.09 29.98
C GLY A 36 -5.89 17.83 29.27
N GLU A 37 -6.20 18.65 28.27
CA GLU A 37 -7.43 18.48 27.49
C GLU A 37 -7.30 17.32 26.52
N PRO A 38 -8.38 16.48 26.38
CA PRO A 38 -8.36 15.34 25.49
C PRO A 38 -8.15 15.72 24.02
N VAL A 39 -7.12 15.18 23.37
CA VAL A 39 -6.83 15.41 21.96
C VAL A 39 -7.70 14.56 21.04
N PHE A 40 -8.21 13.43 21.54
CA PHE A 40 -9.24 12.62 20.86
C PHE A 40 -10.21 12.00 21.86
N GLN A 41 -11.36 11.55 21.36
CA GLN A 41 -12.40 10.88 22.12
C GLN A 41 -12.80 9.58 21.45
N ILE A 42 -12.94 8.51 22.24
CA ILE A 42 -13.56 7.25 21.83
C ILE A 42 -14.95 7.18 22.45
N ALA A 43 -15.99 7.22 21.62
CA ALA A 43 -17.36 7.03 22.06
C ALA A 43 -17.76 5.56 21.96
N ILE A 44 -18.09 4.96 23.10
CA ILE A 44 -18.63 3.60 23.21
C ILE A 44 -20.13 3.70 23.03
N ARG A 45 -20.67 3.15 21.93
CA ARG A 45 -22.08 3.29 21.56
C ARG A 45 -22.99 2.31 22.29
N ASP A 46 -22.48 1.12 22.62
CA ASP A 46 -23.20 0.07 23.34
C ASP A 46 -22.25 -0.94 24.01
N HIS A 47 -22.83 -2.00 24.62
CA HIS A 47 -22.07 -3.05 25.29
C HIS A 47 -21.10 -3.81 24.36
N ARG A 48 -21.36 -3.90 23.04
CA ARG A 48 -20.48 -4.57 22.07
C ARG A 48 -19.18 -3.78 21.89
N GLY A 49 -19.26 -2.46 21.82
CA GLY A 49 -18.09 -1.58 21.81
C GLY A 49 -17.25 -1.72 23.08
N TRP A 50 -17.89 -1.81 24.23
CA TRP A 50 -17.23 -2.08 25.50
C TRP A 50 -16.49 -3.42 25.50
N VAL A 51 -17.15 -4.51 25.08
CA VAL A 51 -16.52 -5.85 25.01
C VAL A 51 -15.30 -5.85 24.10
N ALA A 52 -15.37 -5.16 22.95
CA ALA A 52 -14.24 -5.06 22.04
C ALA A 52 -13.04 -4.35 22.68
N LEU A 53 -13.27 -3.18 23.31
CA LEU A 53 -12.20 -2.43 24.00
C LEU A 53 -11.59 -3.22 25.16
N SER A 54 -12.41 -3.94 25.93
CA SER A 54 -11.94 -4.69 27.11
C SER A 54 -11.03 -5.86 26.78
N ARG A 55 -11.03 -6.33 25.53
CA ARG A 55 -10.15 -7.40 25.05
C ARG A 55 -8.74 -6.91 24.75
N LEU A 56 -8.54 -5.61 24.55
CA LEU A 56 -7.28 -5.01 24.08
C LEU A 56 -6.69 -5.74 22.86
N ASP A 57 -7.57 -6.26 22.00
CA ASP A 57 -7.23 -6.93 20.75
C ASP A 57 -7.44 -5.95 19.59
N GLU A 58 -6.40 -5.72 18.77
CA GLU A 58 -6.42 -4.74 17.69
C GLU A 58 -7.57 -5.02 16.70
N LEU A 59 -7.72 -6.27 16.25
CA LEU A 59 -8.73 -6.63 15.26
C LEU A 59 -10.15 -6.41 15.80
N ALA A 60 -10.40 -6.83 17.05
CA ALA A 60 -11.73 -6.66 17.67
C ALA A 60 -12.11 -5.18 17.82
N ILE A 61 -11.16 -4.32 18.18
CA ILE A 61 -11.38 -2.87 18.28
C ILE A 61 -11.64 -2.25 16.90
N CYS A 62 -10.85 -2.60 15.89
CA CYS A 62 -11.05 -2.14 14.53
C CYS A 62 -12.42 -2.59 13.97
N GLU A 63 -12.83 -3.84 14.20
CA GLU A 63 -14.12 -4.36 13.78
C GLU A 63 -15.29 -3.65 14.48
N ALA A 64 -15.17 -3.36 15.77
CA ALA A 64 -16.17 -2.62 16.52
C ALA A 64 -16.32 -1.17 16.01
N TYR A 65 -15.22 -0.52 15.65
CA TYR A 65 -15.26 0.80 15.01
C TYR A 65 -15.91 0.74 13.63
N VAL A 66 -15.51 -0.20 12.77
CA VAL A 66 -16.07 -0.38 11.43
C VAL A 66 -17.56 -0.71 11.48
N ALA A 67 -18.00 -1.46 12.50
CA ALA A 67 -19.41 -1.79 12.72
C ALA A 67 -20.23 -0.66 13.39
N GLY A 68 -19.59 0.43 13.81
CA GLY A 68 -20.26 1.57 14.46
C GLY A 68 -20.56 1.37 15.95
N PHE A 69 -20.01 0.34 16.60
CA PHE A 69 -20.12 0.15 18.06
C PHE A 69 -19.17 1.04 18.85
N LEU A 70 -18.13 1.49 18.19
CA LEU A 70 -17.22 2.55 18.63
C LEU A 70 -17.25 3.70 17.63
N ASP A 71 -17.06 4.91 18.13
CA ASP A 71 -16.84 6.08 17.27
C ASP A 71 -15.63 6.86 17.77
N ILE A 72 -14.91 7.54 16.86
CA ILE A 72 -13.67 8.21 17.17
C ILE A 72 -13.70 9.61 16.57
N THR A 73 -13.48 10.61 17.44
CA THR A 73 -13.38 12.03 17.07
C THR A 73 -12.09 12.64 17.61
N GLY A 74 -11.59 13.70 16.97
CA GLY A 74 -10.34 14.35 17.32
C GLY A 74 -9.15 13.77 16.54
N ASP A 75 -7.96 13.86 17.12
CA ASP A 75 -6.70 13.54 16.45
C ASP A 75 -6.50 12.02 16.27
N MET A 76 -6.70 11.57 15.04
CA MET A 76 -6.55 10.15 14.67
C MET A 76 -5.09 9.69 14.70
N LEU A 77 -4.14 10.58 14.45
CA LEU A 77 -2.71 10.21 14.49
C LEU A 77 -2.28 9.89 15.92
N GLN A 78 -2.70 10.72 16.88
CA GLN A 78 -2.46 10.46 18.30
C GLN A 78 -3.18 9.19 18.77
N LEU A 79 -4.38 8.89 18.27
CA LEU A 79 -5.03 7.61 18.55
C LEU A 79 -4.19 6.44 18.03
N MET A 80 -3.64 6.53 16.81
CA MET A 80 -2.82 5.45 16.24
C MET A 80 -1.55 5.19 17.05
N ALA A 81 -1.00 6.18 17.76
CA ALA A 81 0.11 5.98 18.67
C ALA A 81 -0.22 5.05 19.85
N LEU A 82 -1.49 4.98 20.27
CA LEU A 82 -1.92 4.01 21.29
C LEU A 82 -1.94 2.57 20.79
N ARG A 83 -1.95 2.36 19.48
CA ARG A 83 -1.91 1.02 18.85
C ARG A 83 -0.67 0.22 19.32
N ASP A 84 0.41 0.90 19.61
CA ASP A 84 1.66 0.28 20.07
C ASP A 84 1.50 -0.47 21.39
N ALA A 85 0.52 -0.06 22.21
CA ALA A 85 0.14 -0.74 23.44
C ALA A 85 -0.78 -1.96 23.21
N LEU A 86 -1.38 -2.09 22.01
CA LEU A 86 -2.25 -3.21 21.66
C LEU A 86 -1.42 -4.36 21.11
N THR A 87 -1.66 -5.56 21.59
CA THR A 87 -1.01 -6.77 21.06
C THR A 87 -1.99 -7.56 20.19
N ASP A 88 -1.55 -7.96 19.00
CA ASP A 88 -2.24 -8.96 18.19
C ASP A 88 -2.11 -10.33 18.87
N ARG A 89 -3.05 -10.66 19.76
CA ARG A 89 -2.98 -11.81 20.69
C ARG A 89 -3.41 -13.13 20.07
N HIS A 90 -3.78 -13.16 18.78
CA HIS A 90 -4.30 -14.39 18.19
C HIS A 90 -3.18 -15.29 17.63
N PRO A 91 -2.66 -16.29 18.39
CA PRO A 91 -1.51 -17.11 17.96
C PRO A 91 -1.80 -17.93 16.69
N LEU A 92 -3.05 -18.35 16.48
CA LEU A 92 -3.47 -19.09 15.27
C LEU A 92 -3.43 -18.21 14.02
N HIS A 93 -3.73 -16.90 14.09
CA HIS A 93 -3.57 -15.97 12.97
C HIS A 93 -2.11 -15.75 12.60
N ARG A 94 -1.20 -15.72 13.59
CA ARG A 94 0.25 -15.60 13.35
C ARG A 94 0.78 -16.86 12.65
N LEU A 95 0.33 -18.05 13.07
CA LEU A 95 0.73 -19.32 12.46
C LEU A 95 0.14 -19.46 11.06
N TRP A 96 -1.15 -19.17 10.87
CA TRP A 96 -1.81 -19.21 9.56
C TRP A 96 -1.17 -18.28 8.54
N ARG A 97 -0.80 -17.06 8.93
CA ARG A 97 -0.07 -16.11 8.07
C ARG A 97 1.25 -16.64 7.56
N ARG A 98 1.96 -17.45 8.37
CA ARG A 98 3.23 -18.07 7.96
C ARG A 98 3.03 -19.29 7.06
N LEU A 99 1.96 -20.03 7.22
CA LEU A 99 1.71 -21.29 6.52
C LEU A 99 0.86 -21.13 5.25
N SER A 100 -0.03 -20.14 5.18
CA SER A 100 -0.94 -19.95 4.05
C SER A 100 -0.25 -19.76 2.68
N PRO A 101 0.89 -19.05 2.56
CA PRO A 101 1.61 -18.94 1.28
C PRO A 101 2.16 -20.28 0.77
N LEU A 102 2.49 -21.20 1.70
CA LEU A 102 3.02 -22.52 1.37
C LEU A 102 1.92 -23.50 0.92
N ILE A 103 0.69 -23.29 1.41
CA ILE A 103 -0.44 -24.24 1.21
C ILE A 103 -1.26 -23.90 -0.04
N VAL A 104 -1.48 -22.61 -0.35
CA VAL A 104 -2.48 -22.19 -1.35
C VAL A 104 -1.86 -21.85 -2.72
N GLY A 105 -0.55 -21.69 -2.81
CA GLY A 105 0.16 -21.32 -4.05
C GLY A 105 -0.07 -19.83 -4.46
N GLN A 106 0.99 -19.17 -4.87
CA GLN A 106 1.05 -17.71 -5.09
C GLN A 106 0.04 -17.23 -6.15
N LEU A 107 0.01 -17.85 -7.34
CA LEU A 107 -0.81 -17.38 -8.47
C LEU A 107 -2.33 -17.44 -8.22
N ARG A 108 -2.81 -18.43 -7.45
CA ARG A 108 -4.25 -18.54 -7.14
C ARG A 108 -4.69 -17.57 -6.06
N THR A 109 -3.79 -17.27 -5.11
CA THR A 109 -4.04 -16.36 -4.00
C THR A 109 -4.05 -14.91 -4.50
N ASP A 110 -3.12 -14.55 -5.38
CA ASP A 110 -2.96 -13.20 -5.93
C ASP A 110 -4.19 -12.77 -6.75
N SER A 111 -4.69 -13.65 -7.63
CA SER A 111 -5.86 -13.34 -8.48
C SER A 111 -7.13 -13.09 -7.67
N ARG A 112 -7.31 -13.77 -6.53
CA ARG A 112 -8.50 -13.61 -5.68
C ARG A 112 -8.39 -12.40 -4.75
N ALA A 113 -7.20 -12.15 -4.22
CA ALA A 113 -6.92 -11.05 -3.30
C ALA A 113 -6.96 -9.69 -4.01
N VAL A 114 -6.33 -9.59 -5.18
CA VAL A 114 -6.35 -8.38 -6.00
C VAL A 114 -7.76 -8.06 -6.46
N ARG A 115 -8.55 -9.07 -6.90
CA ARG A 115 -9.96 -8.83 -7.22
C ARG A 115 -10.73 -8.23 -6.04
N GLN A 116 -10.60 -8.78 -4.85
CA GLN A 116 -11.38 -8.33 -3.70
C GLN A 116 -10.99 -6.92 -3.23
N HIS A 117 -9.74 -6.51 -3.42
CA HIS A 117 -9.27 -5.16 -3.07
C HIS A 117 -9.60 -4.12 -4.15
N TYR A 118 -9.49 -4.50 -5.44
CA TYR A 118 -9.72 -3.62 -6.59
C TYR A 118 -11.13 -3.73 -7.20
N ASP A 119 -11.95 -4.72 -6.78
CA ASP A 119 -13.38 -4.81 -7.14
C ASP A 119 -14.28 -3.86 -6.32
N VAL A 120 -13.71 -3.13 -5.34
CA VAL A 120 -14.31 -1.86 -4.92
C VAL A 120 -14.25 -0.95 -6.13
N GLU A 121 -15.40 -0.41 -6.57
CA GLU A 121 -15.54 0.41 -7.76
C GLU A 121 -14.36 1.37 -7.94
N ASN A 122 -13.81 1.47 -9.15
CA ASN A 122 -12.68 2.34 -9.47
C ASN A 122 -12.83 3.74 -8.89
N ASP A 123 -14.05 4.27 -8.96
CA ASP A 123 -14.42 5.59 -8.47
C ASP A 123 -14.11 5.82 -6.97
N PHE A 124 -14.19 4.77 -6.16
CA PHE A 124 -13.90 4.90 -4.73
C PHE A 124 -12.42 5.25 -4.48
N HIS A 125 -11.50 4.58 -5.16
CA HIS A 125 -10.08 4.87 -5.00
C HIS A 125 -9.73 6.25 -5.58
N LEU A 126 -10.33 6.60 -6.73
CA LEU A 126 -10.11 7.88 -7.38
C LEU A 126 -10.56 9.09 -6.54
N ILE A 127 -11.49 8.89 -5.58
CA ILE A 127 -12.02 10.00 -4.77
C ILE A 127 -10.99 10.59 -3.80
N PHE A 128 -10.00 9.80 -3.38
CA PHE A 128 -8.97 10.25 -2.45
C PHE A 128 -7.57 10.35 -3.06
N MET A 129 -7.34 9.73 -4.22
CA MET A 129 -6.11 9.91 -4.99
C MET A 129 -6.07 11.30 -5.66
N ASP A 130 -4.92 11.68 -6.16
CA ASP A 130 -4.72 12.83 -7.03
C ASP A 130 -5.10 12.52 -8.50
N PRO A 131 -5.16 13.53 -9.39
CA PRO A 131 -5.50 13.33 -10.81
C PRO A 131 -4.54 12.38 -11.57
N SER A 132 -3.31 12.16 -11.09
CA SER A 132 -2.39 11.19 -11.71
C SER A 132 -2.83 9.74 -11.50
N ARG A 133 -3.73 9.48 -10.57
CA ARG A 133 -4.32 8.15 -10.29
C ARG A 133 -3.29 7.08 -9.93
N ILE A 134 -2.21 7.47 -9.21
CA ILE A 134 -1.15 6.57 -8.78
C ILE A 134 -1.42 6.12 -7.33
N TYR A 135 -1.52 4.81 -7.12
CA TYR A 135 -1.75 4.22 -5.80
C TYR A 135 -0.46 3.66 -5.18
N SER A 136 0.59 4.44 -5.25
CA SER A 136 1.84 4.27 -4.51
C SER A 136 2.41 5.64 -4.13
N HIS A 137 3.48 5.68 -3.34
CA HIS A 137 3.98 6.94 -2.80
C HIS A 137 4.42 7.94 -3.88
N ALA A 138 4.22 9.21 -3.59
CA ALA A 138 4.74 10.33 -4.36
C ALA A 138 6.19 10.65 -3.97
N LEU A 139 6.85 11.60 -4.65
CA LEU A 139 8.15 12.16 -4.27
C LEU A 139 7.99 13.63 -3.91
N PHE A 140 7.89 13.90 -2.61
CA PHE A 140 7.76 15.27 -2.10
C PHE A 140 9.13 15.94 -2.04
N ALA A 141 9.23 17.18 -2.54
CA ALA A 141 10.40 18.03 -2.37
C ALA A 141 10.36 18.78 -1.02
N HIS A 142 9.16 19.08 -0.51
CA HIS A 142 8.92 19.69 0.79
C HIS A 142 7.52 19.28 1.30
N ASP A 143 7.28 19.42 2.61
CA ASP A 143 6.13 18.81 3.30
C ASP A 143 4.76 19.39 2.89
N ASP A 144 4.72 20.62 2.46
CA ASP A 144 3.51 21.36 2.05
C ASP A 144 3.26 21.34 0.53
N GLU A 145 4.03 20.56 -0.22
CA GLU A 145 3.85 20.42 -1.66
C GLU A 145 2.55 19.68 -2.00
N PRO A 146 1.82 20.11 -3.07
CA PRO A 146 0.64 19.38 -3.54
C PRO A 146 0.98 17.95 -3.99
N LEU A 147 0.13 16.98 -3.59
CA LEU A 147 0.30 15.57 -3.94
C LEU A 147 0.47 15.33 -5.44
N GLU A 148 -0.30 16.03 -6.28
CA GLU A 148 -0.20 15.93 -7.74
C GLU A 148 1.20 16.29 -8.26
N THR A 149 1.80 17.35 -7.73
CA THR A 149 3.15 17.78 -8.11
C THR A 149 4.19 16.73 -7.70
N ALA A 150 4.07 16.21 -6.49
CA ALA A 150 4.94 15.15 -5.98
C ALA A 150 4.78 13.84 -6.76
N GLN A 151 3.55 13.47 -7.19
CA GLN A 151 3.31 12.30 -8.05
C GLN A 151 3.90 12.49 -9.45
N ARG A 152 3.73 13.68 -10.04
CA ARG A 152 4.33 13.99 -11.35
C ARG A 152 5.85 13.87 -11.31
N ARG A 153 6.50 14.39 -10.26
CA ARG A 153 7.94 14.24 -10.06
C ARG A 153 8.37 12.78 -9.98
N LYS A 154 7.61 11.92 -9.32
CA LYS A 154 7.88 10.47 -9.31
C LYS A 154 7.83 9.86 -10.70
N LEU A 155 6.81 10.20 -11.48
CA LEU A 155 6.67 9.67 -12.83
C LEU A 155 7.79 10.17 -13.76
N ASP A 156 8.16 11.45 -13.66
CA ASP A 156 9.31 12.00 -14.38
C ASP A 156 10.62 11.30 -13.98
N PHE A 157 10.84 11.11 -12.67
CA PHE A 157 12.00 10.36 -12.19
C PHE A 157 12.04 8.91 -12.73
N ALA A 158 10.89 8.23 -12.83
CA ALA A 158 10.83 6.88 -13.38
C ALA A 158 11.27 6.85 -14.87
N LEU A 159 10.84 7.84 -15.67
CA LEU A 159 11.27 7.97 -17.06
C LEU A 159 12.76 8.25 -17.17
N GLU A 160 13.29 9.19 -16.38
CA GLU A 160 14.71 9.56 -16.35
C GLU A 160 15.59 8.40 -15.88
N ALA A 161 15.22 7.74 -14.77
CA ALA A 161 15.95 6.61 -14.21
C ALA A 161 16.03 5.44 -15.19
N CYS A 162 14.97 5.22 -15.99
CA CYS A 162 14.94 4.22 -17.05
C CYS A 162 15.50 4.73 -18.39
N ARG A 163 15.95 5.99 -18.47
CA ARG A 163 16.48 6.63 -19.71
C ARG A 163 15.49 6.54 -20.89
N LEU A 164 14.19 6.61 -20.61
CA LEU A 164 13.16 6.43 -21.63
C LEU A 164 13.02 7.66 -22.52
N VAL A 165 13.00 7.42 -23.82
CA VAL A 165 12.79 8.42 -24.87
C VAL A 165 11.64 8.02 -25.80
N PRO A 166 11.04 8.96 -26.56
CA PRO A 166 9.95 8.67 -27.48
C PRO A 166 10.26 7.50 -28.44
N GLY A 167 9.30 6.61 -28.66
CA GLY A 167 9.43 5.42 -29.51
C GLY A 167 9.91 4.16 -28.79
N GLN A 168 10.52 4.25 -27.61
CA GLN A 168 10.93 3.08 -26.84
C GLN A 168 9.75 2.31 -26.23
N GLN A 169 9.97 1.02 -25.97
CA GLN A 169 8.99 0.10 -25.43
C GLN A 169 9.24 -0.14 -23.94
N VAL A 170 8.24 0.13 -23.09
CA VAL A 170 8.31 -0.10 -21.65
C VAL A 170 7.21 -1.04 -21.20
N LEU A 171 7.55 -1.96 -20.29
CA LEU A 171 6.59 -2.79 -19.58
C LEU A 171 6.21 -2.10 -18.28
N ASP A 172 4.93 -1.83 -18.10
CA ASP A 172 4.33 -1.44 -16.83
C ASP A 172 3.77 -2.70 -16.15
N GLY A 173 4.44 -3.16 -15.09
CA GLY A 173 4.14 -4.43 -14.41
C GLY A 173 2.84 -4.44 -13.61
N GLY A 174 2.17 -3.29 -13.48
CA GLY A 174 0.91 -3.13 -12.74
C GLY A 174 0.18 -1.86 -13.09
N GLY A 175 -0.49 -1.83 -14.24
CA GLY A 175 -1.06 -0.64 -14.85
C GLY A 175 -2.05 0.17 -14.01
N GLY A 176 -2.66 -0.42 -12.97
CA GLY A 176 -3.57 0.26 -12.06
C GLY A 176 -4.63 1.07 -12.80
N TRP A 177 -4.71 2.37 -12.52
CA TRP A 177 -5.60 3.33 -13.19
C TRP A 177 -4.89 4.18 -14.25
N GLY A 178 -3.80 3.66 -14.84
CA GLY A 178 -3.16 4.20 -16.03
C GLY A 178 -2.33 5.46 -15.85
N GLY A 179 -1.98 5.83 -14.62
CA GLY A 179 -1.22 7.05 -14.38
C GLY A 179 0.15 7.04 -15.06
N PHE A 180 0.92 5.96 -14.93
CA PHE A 180 2.19 5.84 -15.65
C PHE A 180 1.99 5.70 -17.17
N THR A 181 0.98 4.91 -17.59
CA THR A 181 0.65 4.72 -19.00
C THR A 181 0.33 6.03 -19.72
N GLU A 182 -0.48 6.89 -19.10
CA GLU A 182 -0.80 8.21 -19.62
C GLU A 182 0.45 9.10 -19.65
N HIS A 183 1.16 9.19 -18.52
CA HIS A 183 2.32 10.06 -18.38
C HIS A 183 3.44 9.76 -19.39
N ALA A 184 3.71 8.48 -19.62
CA ALA A 184 4.69 8.03 -20.62
C ALA A 184 4.13 8.10 -22.05
N GLY A 185 2.87 7.71 -22.24
CA GLY A 185 2.23 7.64 -23.55
C GLY A 185 2.09 8.99 -24.25
N VAL A 186 1.73 10.06 -23.52
CA VAL A 186 1.67 11.43 -24.08
C VAL A 186 3.04 11.97 -24.51
N ARG A 187 4.11 11.36 -24.04
CA ARG A 187 5.50 11.63 -24.47
C ARG A 187 5.99 10.73 -25.60
N GLY A 188 5.08 9.96 -26.22
CA GLY A 188 5.39 9.08 -27.35
C GLY A 188 6.11 7.77 -26.95
N ILE A 189 6.15 7.40 -25.67
CA ILE A 189 6.70 6.13 -25.18
C ILE A 189 5.60 5.04 -25.33
N ARG A 190 5.97 3.87 -25.84
CA ARG A 190 5.08 2.74 -26.06
C ARG A 190 4.96 1.89 -24.80
N VAL A 191 3.88 2.06 -24.04
CA VAL A 191 3.67 1.31 -22.80
C VAL A 191 2.85 0.04 -23.06
N THR A 192 3.34 -1.10 -22.58
CA THR A 192 2.55 -2.32 -22.40
C THR A 192 2.21 -2.42 -20.92
N SER A 193 0.96 -2.10 -20.56
CA SER A 193 0.50 -2.17 -19.16
C SER A 193 -0.15 -3.50 -18.86
N LEU A 194 0.35 -4.20 -17.85
CA LEU A 194 -0.23 -5.45 -17.38
C LEU A 194 -1.15 -5.20 -16.19
N THR A 195 -2.23 -5.93 -16.13
CA THR A 195 -3.11 -5.98 -14.95
C THR A 195 -3.77 -7.34 -14.81
N ILE A 196 -4.06 -7.76 -13.58
CA ILE A 196 -4.85 -8.95 -13.28
C ILE A 196 -6.29 -8.61 -12.87
N SER A 197 -6.65 -7.31 -12.85
CA SER A 197 -7.99 -6.82 -12.63
C SER A 197 -8.69 -6.52 -13.96
N ARG A 198 -9.89 -7.04 -14.14
CA ARG A 198 -10.71 -6.74 -15.33
C ARG A 198 -11.22 -5.29 -15.34
N GLU A 199 -11.48 -4.73 -14.18
CA GLU A 199 -11.89 -3.33 -14.02
C GLU A 199 -10.75 -2.38 -14.44
N SER A 200 -9.54 -2.64 -13.96
CA SER A 200 -8.33 -1.91 -14.37
C SER A 200 -8.09 -2.03 -15.90
N LEU A 201 -8.26 -3.24 -16.46
CA LEU A 201 -8.11 -3.45 -17.91
C LEU A 201 -9.08 -2.58 -18.73
N ARG A 202 -10.37 -2.55 -18.35
CA ARG A 202 -11.38 -1.70 -19.03
C ARG A 202 -10.99 -0.24 -18.94
N PHE A 203 -10.67 0.23 -17.74
CA PHE A 203 -10.26 1.61 -17.51
C PHE A 203 -9.04 2.01 -18.35
N LEU A 204 -7.99 1.17 -18.37
CA LEU A 204 -6.78 1.37 -19.18
C LEU A 204 -7.10 1.40 -20.67
N THR A 205 -7.92 0.47 -21.17
CA THR A 205 -8.30 0.40 -22.58
C THR A 205 -9.05 1.66 -23.01
N ASP A 206 -10.00 2.11 -22.20
CA ASP A 206 -10.76 3.33 -22.46
C ASP A 206 -9.88 4.59 -22.43
N LEU A 207 -8.97 4.67 -21.44
CA LEU A 207 -8.01 5.77 -21.32
C LEU A 207 -7.09 5.86 -22.54
N ILE A 208 -6.49 4.74 -22.94
CA ILE A 208 -5.59 4.63 -24.10
C ILE A 208 -6.33 5.04 -25.39
N GLY A 209 -7.54 4.53 -25.60
CA GLY A 209 -8.35 4.85 -26.77
C GLY A 209 -8.76 6.32 -26.82
N ARG A 210 -9.24 6.87 -25.71
CA ARG A 210 -9.70 8.26 -25.61
C ARG A 210 -8.56 9.27 -25.85
N LEU A 211 -7.36 8.98 -25.36
CA LEU A 211 -6.20 9.86 -25.49
C LEU A 211 -5.30 9.52 -26.69
N HIS A 212 -5.67 8.52 -27.50
CA HIS A 212 -4.91 8.05 -28.66
C HIS A 212 -3.44 7.75 -28.33
N LEU A 213 -3.18 7.12 -27.15
CA LEU A 213 -1.83 6.83 -26.70
C LEU A 213 -1.22 5.67 -27.50
N PRO A 214 0.11 5.69 -27.79
CA PRO A 214 0.81 4.58 -28.43
C PRO A 214 1.04 3.42 -27.44
N CYS A 215 0.03 3.04 -26.69
CA CYS A 215 0.07 2.13 -25.56
C CYS A 215 -0.94 0.98 -25.75
N ARG A 216 -0.76 -0.07 -24.95
CA ARG A 216 -1.73 -1.18 -24.87
C ARG A 216 -1.87 -1.72 -23.46
N ALA A 217 -3.05 -2.23 -23.13
CA ALA A 217 -3.32 -2.89 -21.87
C ALA A 217 -3.56 -4.40 -22.09
N ILE A 218 -3.04 -5.25 -21.20
CA ILE A 218 -3.16 -6.71 -21.31
C ILE A 218 -3.56 -7.28 -19.95
N HIS A 219 -4.54 -8.20 -19.96
CA HIS A 219 -4.96 -8.92 -18.77
C HIS A 219 -4.05 -10.11 -18.51
N GLU A 220 -2.89 -9.88 -17.91
CA GLU A 220 -1.88 -10.90 -17.61
C GLU A 220 -1.17 -10.61 -16.29
N ASN A 221 -0.59 -11.67 -15.70
CA ASN A 221 0.29 -11.55 -14.54
C ASN A 221 1.73 -11.32 -15.04
N VAL A 222 2.43 -10.36 -14.46
CA VAL A 222 3.82 -10.02 -14.83
C VAL A 222 4.77 -11.22 -14.75
N LEU A 223 4.56 -12.14 -13.80
CA LEU A 223 5.39 -13.35 -13.64
C LEU A 223 5.26 -14.35 -14.78
N THR A 224 4.15 -14.32 -15.52
CA THR A 224 3.85 -15.26 -16.61
C THR A 224 3.84 -14.61 -17.99
N HIS A 225 3.96 -13.29 -18.04
CA HIS A 225 3.97 -12.53 -19.28
C HIS A 225 5.06 -13.01 -20.24
N ARG A 226 4.74 -13.02 -21.54
CA ARG A 226 5.66 -13.31 -22.62
C ARG A 226 5.60 -12.18 -23.63
N SER A 227 6.75 -11.78 -24.13
CA SER A 227 6.84 -10.81 -25.21
C SER A 227 7.68 -11.39 -26.35
N ALA A 228 7.30 -11.08 -27.60
CA ALA A 228 8.08 -11.47 -28.76
C ALA A 228 9.42 -10.70 -28.83
N GLU A 229 9.41 -9.46 -28.34
CA GLU A 229 10.60 -8.61 -28.25
C GLU A 229 10.81 -8.16 -26.80
N PRO A 230 12.07 -8.09 -26.33
CA PRO A 230 12.35 -7.56 -25.01
C PRO A 230 12.09 -6.05 -24.94
N TYR A 231 11.85 -5.54 -23.73
CA TYR A 231 11.56 -4.14 -23.44
C TYR A 231 12.84 -3.33 -23.20
N ASP A 232 12.78 -2.03 -23.51
CA ASP A 232 13.85 -1.06 -23.17
C ASP A 232 13.90 -0.80 -21.66
N ALA A 233 12.75 -0.86 -20.99
CA ALA A 233 12.67 -0.77 -19.54
C ALA A 233 11.43 -1.51 -18.98
N ILE A 234 11.47 -1.75 -17.66
CA ILE A 234 10.35 -2.28 -16.87
C ILE A 234 10.11 -1.32 -15.71
N VAL A 235 8.85 -0.92 -15.50
CA VAL A 235 8.42 -0.06 -14.39
C VAL A 235 7.42 -0.81 -13.53
N VAL A 236 7.65 -0.81 -12.21
CA VAL A 236 6.86 -1.57 -11.23
C VAL A 236 6.52 -0.66 -10.06
N LEU A 237 5.30 -0.11 -10.08
CA LEU A 237 4.82 0.87 -9.08
C LEU A 237 3.85 0.20 -8.10
N GLY A 238 4.29 0.00 -6.84
CA GLY A 238 3.47 -0.59 -5.77
C GLY A 238 3.01 -2.03 -6.05
N VAL A 239 3.80 -2.82 -6.77
CA VAL A 239 3.46 -4.20 -7.16
C VAL A 239 4.35 -5.25 -6.48
N MET A 240 5.56 -4.89 -6.07
CA MET A 240 6.50 -5.85 -5.45
C MET A 240 5.96 -6.44 -4.15
N GLU A 241 5.04 -5.77 -3.49
CA GLU A 241 4.31 -6.26 -2.33
C GLU A 241 3.44 -7.49 -2.62
N HIS A 242 3.07 -7.67 -3.88
CA HIS A 242 2.32 -8.82 -4.38
C HIS A 242 3.22 -9.90 -5.00
N LEU A 243 4.54 -9.64 -5.07
CA LEU A 243 5.55 -10.53 -5.67
C LEU A 243 6.61 -10.98 -4.63
N PRO A 244 6.22 -11.63 -3.53
CA PRO A 244 7.15 -11.98 -2.44
C PRO A 244 8.23 -12.99 -2.83
N ASN A 245 8.08 -13.69 -3.97
CA ASN A 245 9.13 -14.52 -4.56
C ASN A 245 10.02 -13.66 -5.47
N TYR A 246 10.99 -12.97 -4.86
CA TYR A 246 11.87 -12.04 -5.56
C TYR A 246 12.74 -12.73 -6.63
N ARG A 247 13.19 -13.98 -6.40
CA ARG A 247 13.93 -14.76 -7.41
C ARG A 247 13.12 -14.97 -8.69
N ALA A 248 11.83 -15.28 -8.54
CA ALA A 248 10.95 -15.45 -9.70
C ALA A 248 10.71 -14.13 -10.43
N ALA A 249 10.50 -13.03 -9.69
CA ALA A 249 10.32 -11.70 -10.26
C ALA A 249 11.57 -11.22 -11.02
N LEU A 250 12.74 -11.32 -10.40
CA LEU A 250 14.02 -10.89 -10.99
C LEU A 250 14.39 -11.71 -12.23
N ARG A 251 14.21 -13.05 -12.20
CA ARG A 251 14.39 -13.88 -13.40
C ARG A 251 13.44 -13.50 -14.53
N GLN A 252 12.22 -13.14 -14.20
CA GLN A 252 11.24 -12.67 -15.19
C GLN A 252 11.64 -11.32 -15.78
N PHE A 253 12.10 -10.37 -14.94
CA PHE A 253 12.58 -9.07 -15.40
C PHE A 253 13.80 -9.22 -16.31
N HIS A 254 14.79 -10.02 -15.91
CA HIS A 254 15.95 -10.32 -16.74
C HIS A 254 15.54 -10.84 -18.14
N ARG A 255 14.60 -11.80 -18.21
CA ARG A 255 14.15 -12.39 -19.48
C ARG A 255 13.42 -11.39 -20.40
N LEU A 256 12.73 -10.41 -19.82
CA LEU A 256 11.91 -9.44 -20.55
C LEU A 256 12.68 -8.17 -20.93
N LEU A 257 13.89 -7.98 -20.43
CA LEU A 257 14.67 -6.75 -20.58
C LEU A 257 15.73 -6.90 -21.68
N LYS A 258 15.92 -5.86 -22.48
CA LYS A 258 17.06 -5.76 -23.41
C LYS A 258 18.36 -5.58 -22.63
N PRO A 259 19.52 -6.04 -23.15
CA PRO A 259 20.83 -5.61 -22.65
C PRO A 259 20.91 -4.08 -22.61
N GLY A 260 21.43 -3.52 -21.52
CA GLY A 260 21.42 -2.07 -21.24
C GLY A 260 20.09 -1.50 -20.75
N GLY A 261 19.03 -2.31 -20.72
CA GLY A 261 17.72 -1.91 -20.22
C GLY A 261 17.67 -1.80 -18.70
N ARG A 262 16.68 -1.05 -18.18
CA ARG A 262 16.54 -0.76 -16.75
C ARG A 262 15.23 -1.20 -16.16
N VAL A 263 15.25 -1.51 -14.87
CA VAL A 263 14.05 -1.75 -14.07
C VAL A 263 13.94 -0.65 -13.02
N TYR A 264 12.79 0.04 -12.97
CA TYR A 264 12.42 0.93 -11.90
C TYR A 264 11.38 0.26 -11.02
N ILE A 265 11.60 0.27 -9.71
CA ILE A 265 10.71 -0.31 -8.70
C ILE A 265 10.42 0.74 -7.65
N ASP A 266 9.17 0.94 -7.26
CA ASP A 266 8.79 1.53 -5.99
C ASP A 266 7.95 0.57 -5.16
N ALA A 267 8.14 0.56 -3.84
CA ALA A 267 7.41 -0.34 -2.95
C ALA A 267 7.32 0.18 -1.52
N SER A 268 6.20 -0.12 -0.87
CA SER A 268 6.08 -0.06 0.59
C SER A 268 6.82 -1.25 1.21
N ALA A 269 7.61 -0.99 2.25
CA ALA A 269 8.57 -1.95 2.77
C ALA A 269 8.46 -2.16 4.28
N ALA A 270 8.92 -3.32 4.72
CA ALA A 270 9.09 -3.66 6.13
C ALA A 270 10.42 -4.37 6.35
N ARG A 271 10.87 -4.43 7.60
CA ARG A 271 12.11 -5.11 7.95
C ARG A 271 12.01 -6.63 7.84
N THR A 272 10.78 -7.16 7.91
CA THR A 272 10.50 -8.60 7.87
C THR A 272 9.32 -8.88 6.94
N LYS A 273 9.43 -9.92 6.11
CA LYS A 273 8.30 -10.35 5.27
C LYS A 273 7.10 -10.79 6.11
N TYR A 274 5.90 -10.57 5.55
CA TYR A 274 4.60 -10.96 6.13
C TYR A 274 4.27 -10.31 7.48
N GLU A 275 5.03 -9.28 7.91
CA GLU A 275 4.73 -8.50 9.10
C GLU A 275 3.63 -7.48 8.79
N ARG A 276 2.39 -7.86 9.05
CA ARG A 276 1.21 -7.01 8.86
C ARG A 276 0.14 -7.34 9.89
N SER A 277 -0.72 -6.37 10.21
CA SER A 277 -1.80 -6.57 11.16
C SER A 277 -2.88 -7.51 10.64
N ALA A 278 -3.64 -8.11 11.55
CA ALA A 278 -4.79 -8.95 11.20
C ALA A 278 -5.87 -8.15 10.46
N PHE A 279 -6.05 -6.86 10.80
CA PHE A 279 -6.97 -5.96 10.13
C PHE A 279 -6.59 -5.75 8.65
N ILE A 280 -5.33 -5.42 8.36
CA ILE A 280 -4.84 -5.26 6.98
C ILE A 280 -5.02 -6.55 6.18
N SER A 281 -4.68 -7.69 6.79
CA SER A 281 -4.79 -9.00 6.13
C SER A 281 -6.22 -9.40 5.82
N ARG A 282 -7.19 -8.94 6.61
CA ARG A 282 -8.60 -9.32 6.46
C ARG A 282 -9.40 -8.37 5.57
N TYR A 283 -9.15 -7.06 5.68
CA TYR A 283 -10.02 -6.03 5.11
C TYR A 283 -9.40 -5.25 3.95
N ILE A 284 -8.06 -5.19 3.86
CA ILE A 284 -7.39 -4.38 2.84
C ILE A 284 -6.69 -5.26 1.82
N TYR A 285 -5.76 -6.10 2.25
CA TYR A 285 -4.98 -6.98 1.37
C TYR A 285 -5.16 -8.45 1.77
N PRO A 286 -6.33 -9.06 1.52
CA PRO A 286 -6.52 -10.48 1.73
C PRO A 286 -5.69 -11.27 0.71
N GLY A 287 -4.81 -12.16 1.14
CA GLY A 287 -4.02 -12.99 0.24
C GLY A 287 -2.53 -12.94 0.51
N ASN A 288 -1.71 -13.17 -0.52
CA ASN A 288 -0.25 -13.29 -0.41
C ASN A 288 0.49 -11.96 -0.53
N HIS A 289 -0.06 -10.92 0.04
CA HIS A 289 0.60 -9.62 0.15
C HIS A 289 1.69 -9.67 1.22
N SER A 290 2.87 -9.15 0.92
CA SER A 290 3.97 -8.94 1.87
C SER A 290 4.64 -7.62 1.56
N PHE A 291 4.82 -6.77 2.55
CA PHE A 291 5.66 -5.59 2.35
C PHE A 291 7.01 -5.99 1.79
N PHE A 292 7.57 -5.13 0.96
CA PHE A 292 8.88 -5.33 0.36
C PHE A 292 9.96 -5.43 1.45
N CYS A 293 10.84 -6.42 1.35
CA CYS A 293 11.91 -6.65 2.29
C CYS A 293 13.25 -6.47 1.57
N LEU A 294 13.91 -5.34 1.79
CA LEU A 294 15.07 -4.92 1.02
C LEU A 294 16.22 -5.93 1.07
N HIS A 295 16.59 -6.43 2.25
CA HIS A 295 17.72 -7.36 2.37
C HIS A 295 17.45 -8.70 1.68
N ASP A 296 16.22 -9.24 1.75
CA ASP A 296 15.85 -10.46 1.03
C ASP A 296 15.86 -10.24 -0.50
N PHE A 297 15.46 -9.02 -0.94
CA PHE A 297 15.50 -8.67 -2.35
C PHE A 297 16.96 -8.57 -2.86
N LEU A 298 17.83 -7.92 -2.10
CA LEU A 298 19.25 -7.81 -2.46
C LEU A 298 19.94 -9.18 -2.48
N ALA A 299 19.60 -10.08 -1.56
CA ALA A 299 20.10 -11.47 -1.60
C ALA A 299 19.65 -12.21 -2.86
N ALA A 300 18.39 -12.03 -3.29
CA ALA A 300 17.90 -12.60 -4.53
C ALA A 300 18.49 -11.94 -5.78
N LEU A 301 18.77 -10.62 -5.73
CA LEU A 301 19.38 -9.88 -6.82
C LEU A 301 20.80 -10.36 -7.11
N ALA A 302 21.57 -10.67 -6.08
CA ALA A 302 22.94 -11.20 -6.20
C ALA A 302 23.04 -12.54 -6.98
N GLU A 303 21.90 -13.24 -7.17
CA GLU A 303 21.82 -14.47 -7.96
C GLU A 303 21.44 -14.20 -9.44
N THR A 304 21.43 -12.96 -9.88
CA THR A 304 21.01 -12.54 -11.24
C THR A 304 22.07 -11.67 -11.88
N PRO A 305 22.08 -11.50 -13.22
CA PRO A 305 22.99 -10.56 -13.89
C PRO A 305 22.56 -9.10 -13.76
N LEU A 306 21.41 -8.79 -13.11
CA LEU A 306 20.96 -7.43 -12.92
C LEU A 306 21.81 -6.71 -11.87
N GLU A 307 22.23 -5.50 -12.16
CA GLU A 307 23.02 -4.65 -11.28
C GLU A 307 22.16 -3.59 -10.59
N LEU A 308 22.41 -3.37 -9.29
CA LEU A 308 21.79 -2.28 -8.54
C LEU A 308 22.46 -0.96 -8.87
N GLN A 309 21.73 -0.03 -9.46
CA GLN A 309 22.23 1.31 -9.81
C GLN A 309 21.94 2.33 -8.71
N ALA A 310 20.76 2.24 -8.06
CA ALA A 310 20.36 3.16 -7.00
C ALA A 310 19.35 2.54 -6.05
N VAL A 311 19.40 2.95 -4.78
CA VAL A 311 18.37 2.73 -3.75
C VAL A 311 18.11 4.05 -3.05
N HIS A 312 16.84 4.44 -2.95
CA HIS A 312 16.41 5.61 -2.20
C HIS A 312 15.40 5.20 -1.13
N ASN A 313 15.50 5.81 0.05
CA ASN A 313 14.50 5.67 1.09
C ASN A 313 13.49 6.81 0.98
N ASP A 314 12.25 6.47 0.67
CA ASP A 314 11.15 7.42 0.45
C ASP A 314 10.10 7.35 1.57
N ARG A 315 10.45 6.87 2.77
CA ARG A 315 9.52 6.71 3.89
C ARG A 315 8.79 8.00 4.25
N HIS A 316 9.48 9.12 4.28
CA HIS A 316 8.87 10.42 4.57
C HIS A 316 7.87 10.83 3.48
N SER A 317 8.24 10.66 2.22
CA SER A 317 7.33 10.91 1.10
C SER A 317 6.08 10.00 1.14
N TYR A 318 6.22 8.74 1.59
CA TYR A 318 5.06 7.86 1.75
C TYR A 318 4.15 8.29 2.92
N TYR A 319 4.75 8.76 4.02
CA TYR A 319 4.00 9.38 5.10
C TYR A 319 3.14 10.53 4.58
N LEU A 320 3.73 11.49 3.84
CA LEU A 320 3.02 12.63 3.27
C LEU A 320 1.93 12.20 2.26
N THR A 321 2.22 11.18 1.45
CA THR A 321 1.25 10.60 0.50
C THR A 321 0.03 10.04 1.23
N CYS A 322 0.23 9.19 2.24
CA CYS A 322 -0.87 8.63 3.02
C CYS A 322 -1.66 9.70 3.77
N LYS A 323 -0.98 10.74 4.27
CA LYS A 323 -1.61 11.89 4.91
C LYS A 323 -2.52 12.64 3.93
N ALA A 324 -2.03 12.95 2.73
CA ALA A 324 -2.83 13.58 1.69
C ALA A 324 -4.04 12.73 1.30
N TRP A 325 -3.87 11.42 1.15
CA TRP A 325 -4.98 10.51 0.83
C TRP A 325 -6.05 10.48 1.91
N VAL A 326 -5.68 10.38 3.20
CA VAL A 326 -6.69 10.35 4.26
C VAL A 326 -7.40 11.68 4.43
N GLU A 327 -6.72 12.80 4.25
CA GLU A 327 -7.33 14.13 4.26
C GLU A 327 -8.32 14.31 3.09
N ASN A 328 -7.99 13.78 1.90
CA ASN A 328 -8.92 13.75 0.76
C ASN A 328 -10.14 12.88 1.07
N LEU A 329 -9.94 11.68 1.61
CA LEU A 329 -11.02 10.78 2.01
C LEU A 329 -11.95 11.43 3.05
N GLU A 330 -11.40 12.13 4.05
CA GLU A 330 -12.19 12.80 5.08
C GLU A 330 -12.96 14.00 4.51
N ARG A 331 -12.38 14.76 3.59
CA ARG A 331 -13.09 15.83 2.85
C ARG A 331 -14.25 15.28 2.03
N ALA A 332 -14.08 14.11 1.41
CA ALA A 332 -15.09 13.42 0.63
C ALA A 332 -16.07 12.55 1.44
N ARG A 333 -16.01 12.59 2.80
CA ARG A 333 -16.79 11.71 3.69
C ARG A 333 -18.26 11.58 3.31
N GLY A 334 -18.93 12.71 3.07
CA GLY A 334 -20.37 12.71 2.77
C GLY A 334 -20.70 11.98 1.46
N GLU A 335 -19.88 12.15 0.44
CA GLU A 335 -20.04 11.45 -0.84
C GLU A 335 -19.72 9.96 -0.71
N VAL A 336 -18.64 9.61 -0.02
CA VAL A 336 -18.24 8.22 0.20
C VAL A 336 -19.32 7.45 0.95
N ILE A 337 -19.87 8.01 2.03
CA ILE A 337 -20.94 7.36 2.79
C ILE A 337 -22.20 7.18 1.95
N ARG A 338 -22.57 8.16 1.16
CA ARG A 338 -23.76 8.10 0.29
C ARG A 338 -23.63 7.05 -0.80
N ARG A 339 -22.44 6.91 -1.44
CA ARG A 339 -22.21 6.00 -2.58
C ARG A 339 -21.88 4.57 -2.15
N TRP A 340 -21.06 4.40 -1.13
CA TRP A 340 -20.48 3.09 -0.75
C TRP A 340 -20.74 2.68 0.71
N GLY A 341 -21.35 3.54 1.48
CA GLY A 341 -21.74 3.26 2.86
C GLY A 341 -20.65 3.59 3.89
N GLU A 342 -21.12 3.80 5.14
CA GLU A 342 -20.26 4.21 6.25
C GLU A 342 -19.21 3.16 6.62
N ARG A 343 -19.51 1.88 6.42
CA ARG A 343 -18.58 0.79 6.72
C ARG A 343 -17.30 0.88 5.88
N LEU A 344 -17.40 1.14 4.58
CA LEU A 344 -16.26 1.29 3.72
C LEU A 344 -15.43 2.53 4.10
N TYR A 345 -16.10 3.68 4.32
CA TYR A 345 -15.45 4.89 4.81
C TYR A 345 -14.63 4.64 6.07
N ARG A 346 -15.23 4.02 7.10
CA ARG A 346 -14.56 3.70 8.36
C ARG A 346 -13.39 2.74 8.19
N THR A 347 -13.53 1.76 7.32
CA THR A 347 -12.46 0.80 7.01
C THR A 347 -11.24 1.52 6.42
N PHE A 348 -11.45 2.34 5.40
CA PHE A 348 -10.35 3.06 4.74
C PHE A 348 -9.80 4.21 5.59
N ARG A 349 -10.61 4.85 6.39
CA ARG A 349 -10.16 5.84 7.38
C ARG A 349 -9.16 5.24 8.37
N LEU A 350 -9.46 4.07 8.94
CA LEU A 350 -8.53 3.34 9.82
C LEU A 350 -7.27 2.91 9.08
N TYR A 351 -7.41 2.36 7.88
CA TYR A 351 -6.29 1.91 7.08
C TYR A 351 -5.31 3.04 6.76
N LEU A 352 -5.82 4.16 6.25
CA LEU A 352 -4.98 5.28 5.84
C LEU A 352 -4.32 5.97 7.03
N TRP A 353 -5.04 6.24 8.14
CA TRP A 353 -4.43 6.78 9.36
C TRP A 353 -3.42 5.81 9.98
N GLY A 354 -3.71 4.51 9.96
CA GLY A 354 -2.76 3.48 10.36
C GLY A 354 -1.49 3.47 9.51
N SER A 355 -1.62 3.73 8.20
CA SER A 355 -0.48 3.86 7.28
C SER A 355 0.33 5.13 7.54
N VAL A 356 -0.34 6.28 7.75
CA VAL A 356 0.31 7.54 8.16
C VAL A 356 1.18 7.31 9.40
N HIS A 357 0.61 6.69 10.44
CA HIS A 357 1.35 6.40 11.67
C HIS A 357 2.51 5.43 11.44
N ALA A 358 2.30 4.37 10.66
CA ALA A 358 3.30 3.35 10.43
C ALA A 358 4.55 3.89 9.69
N PHE A 359 4.36 4.77 8.70
CA PHE A 359 5.48 5.43 8.02
C PHE A 359 6.12 6.53 8.89
N LEU A 360 5.35 7.28 9.67
CA LEU A 360 5.88 8.30 10.58
C LEU A 360 6.73 7.67 11.69
N SER A 361 6.28 6.58 12.29
CA SER A 361 6.92 5.89 13.42
C SER A 361 7.99 4.86 13.03
N ASP A 362 8.44 4.83 11.77
CA ASP A 362 9.47 3.90 11.26
C ASP A 362 9.09 2.40 11.34
N ARG A 363 7.81 2.08 11.51
CA ARG A 363 7.32 0.69 11.45
C ARG A 363 7.29 0.16 10.03
N LEU A 364 6.95 1.02 9.07
CA LEU A 364 7.06 0.76 7.65
C LEU A 364 8.13 1.66 7.03
N GLN A 365 8.74 1.13 5.99
CA GLN A 365 9.71 1.78 5.13
C GLN A 365 9.11 1.94 3.74
N ALA A 366 9.75 2.73 2.89
CA ALA A 366 9.46 2.76 1.47
C ALA A 366 10.77 2.89 0.69
N TYR A 367 10.88 2.15 -0.39
CA TYR A 367 12.08 2.20 -1.22
C TYR A 367 11.71 2.33 -2.69
N ARG A 368 12.54 3.09 -3.43
CA ARG A 368 12.62 2.97 -4.88
C ARG A 368 14.02 2.50 -5.26
N LEU A 369 14.05 1.63 -6.26
CA LEU A 369 15.27 1.01 -6.75
C LEU A 369 15.36 1.19 -8.25
N VAL A 370 16.58 1.30 -8.74
CA VAL A 370 16.91 1.25 -10.18
C VAL A 370 17.88 0.10 -10.39
N LEU A 371 17.51 -0.83 -11.27
CA LEU A 371 18.37 -1.93 -11.69
C LEU A 371 18.72 -1.73 -13.17
N GLU A 372 19.84 -2.30 -13.61
CA GLU A 372 20.24 -2.31 -15.01
C GLU A 372 20.70 -3.72 -15.41
N LEU A 373 20.33 -4.17 -16.59
CA LEU A 373 20.92 -5.33 -17.21
C LEU A 373 22.14 -4.87 -18.03
N PRO A 374 23.39 -5.21 -17.64
CA PRO A 374 24.56 -4.77 -18.34
C PRO A 374 24.57 -5.18 -19.82
N LEU A 375 25.17 -4.35 -20.68
CA LEU A 375 25.34 -4.66 -22.10
C LEU A 375 26.14 -5.94 -22.34
N THR A 376 27.06 -6.28 -21.42
CA THR A 376 27.93 -7.45 -21.46
C THR A 376 27.51 -8.56 -20.52
N ALA A 377 26.23 -8.59 -20.13
CA ALA A 377 25.73 -9.66 -19.27
C ALA A 377 26.04 -11.03 -19.90
N ARG A 378 26.81 -11.87 -19.20
CA ARG A 378 27.18 -13.20 -19.66
C ARG A 378 25.89 -14.01 -19.86
N GLU A 379 25.76 -14.66 -21.02
CA GLU A 379 24.72 -15.67 -21.22
C GLU A 379 24.88 -16.73 -20.13
N GLU A 380 23.85 -16.92 -19.30
CA GLU A 380 23.77 -18.07 -18.40
C GLU A 380 23.68 -19.34 -19.28
N GLY A 381 24.77 -20.02 -19.45
CA GLY A 381 24.75 -21.32 -20.09
C GLY A 381 25.96 -21.67 -20.88
N SER A 382 27.02 -22.00 -20.20
CA SER A 382 27.92 -23.07 -20.66
C SER A 382 28.60 -23.69 -19.44
N PRO A 383 28.63 -25.03 -19.38
CA PRO A 383 28.85 -25.85 -18.20
C PRO A 383 30.18 -25.66 -17.53
#